data_16d4e7bde51ef38d8f82c29682c5f3c3
#
_entry.id   16d4e7bde51ef38d8f82c29682c5f3c3
#
_cell.length_a   1.000
_cell.length_b   1.000
_cell.length_c   1.000
_cell.angle_alpha   90.00
_cell.angle_beta   90.00
_cell.angle_gamma   90.00
#
_symmetry.space_group_name_H-M   'P 1'
#
loop_
_entity.id
_entity.type
_entity.pdbx_description
1 polymer ?
#
loop_
_entity_poly.entity_id
_entity_poly.type
_entity_poly.pdbx_seq_one_letter_code
_entity_poly.pdbx_strand_id
1 'polypeptide(L)'
;MTTQPKRTVAFALCGSFCSFSAVLPQIQVLTARGWEILPILSASAAGLDTRFGTAAALRQTLLELTGHEPLTTLQGVEPLGPQKLADALIIAPATGTTMALLAAGISATPVTLAAKSLLRGGRPVILAPSTNDGLAGSAPALGQLLQRRSYCLLYTSPSPRD
;
A
#
# COMPACT_ATOMS: atom_id res chain seq x y z
N MET A 1 16.02 -4.38 30.31
CA MET A 1 14.97 -3.83 29.45
C MET A 1 15.05 -4.55 28.12
N THR A 2 14.18 -5.48 27.85
CA THR A 2 14.06 -6.13 26.55
C THR A 2 13.36 -5.15 25.63
N THR A 3 14.10 -4.43 24.81
CA THR A 3 13.54 -3.69 23.66
C THR A 3 12.88 -4.71 22.75
N GLN A 4 11.54 -4.70 22.69
CA GLN A 4 10.83 -5.48 21.68
C GLN A 4 11.38 -5.08 20.30
N PRO A 5 11.65 -6.05 19.42
CA PRO A 5 12.11 -5.73 18.07
C PRO A 5 11.09 -4.79 17.42
N LYS A 6 11.57 -3.68 16.88
CA LYS A 6 10.75 -2.70 16.22
C LYS A 6 10.09 -3.36 15.01
N ARG A 7 8.76 -3.39 15.00
CA ARG A 7 7.99 -3.95 13.89
C ARG A 7 7.91 -2.95 12.76
N THR A 8 8.21 -3.39 11.56
CA THR A 8 8.25 -2.55 10.36
C THR A 8 7.16 -2.94 9.38
N VAL A 9 6.42 -1.97 8.89
CA VAL A 9 5.40 -2.13 7.86
C VAL A 9 5.80 -1.34 6.62
N ALA A 10 5.84 -1.99 5.48
CA ALA A 10 5.84 -1.30 4.20
C ALA A 10 4.41 -0.81 3.91
N PHE A 11 4.26 0.46 3.61
CA PHE A 11 2.95 1.08 3.41
C PHE A 11 2.88 1.73 2.03
N ALA A 12 2.13 1.14 1.12
CA ALA A 12 2.02 1.57 -0.26
C ALA A 12 0.75 2.37 -0.52
N LEU A 13 0.88 3.54 -1.14
CA LEU A 13 -0.23 4.38 -1.57
C LEU A 13 -0.30 4.35 -3.10
N CYS A 14 -1.48 3.98 -3.61
CA CYS A 14 -1.79 4.01 -5.05
C CYS A 14 -2.63 5.23 -5.41
N GLY A 15 -2.88 5.46 -6.71
CA GLY A 15 -3.45 6.68 -7.25
C GLY A 15 -4.96 6.90 -7.00
N SER A 16 -5.50 6.46 -5.88
CA SER A 16 -6.84 6.86 -5.41
C SER A 16 -6.73 8.09 -4.50
N PHE A 17 -6.48 9.24 -5.11
CA PHE A 17 -6.10 10.49 -4.43
C PHE A 17 -7.15 10.99 -3.42
N CYS A 18 -8.44 10.79 -3.71
CA CYS A 18 -9.52 11.17 -2.81
C CYS A 18 -9.49 10.43 -1.44
N SER A 19 -8.80 9.29 -1.39
CA SER A 19 -8.69 8.48 -0.17
C SER A 19 -7.52 8.91 0.73
N PHE A 20 -6.60 9.75 0.26
CA PHE A 20 -5.40 10.10 1.02
C PHE A 20 -5.72 10.82 2.33
N SER A 21 -6.75 11.65 2.36
CA SER A 21 -7.19 12.33 3.58
C SER A 21 -7.63 11.37 4.69
N ALA A 22 -8.11 10.18 4.33
CA ALA A 22 -8.47 9.14 5.28
C ALA A 22 -7.28 8.24 5.64
N VAL A 23 -6.36 8.02 4.71
CA VAL A 23 -5.23 7.10 4.86
C VAL A 23 -4.07 7.71 5.65
N LEU A 24 -3.68 8.94 5.35
CA LEU A 24 -2.52 9.58 6.00
C LEU A 24 -2.65 9.64 7.54
N PRO A 25 -3.82 9.93 8.13
CA PRO A 25 -3.99 9.86 9.58
C PRO A 25 -3.75 8.45 10.16
N GLN A 26 -4.02 7.40 9.40
CA GLN A 26 -3.77 6.02 9.84
C GLN A 26 -2.27 5.70 9.92
N ILE A 27 -1.48 6.25 8.99
CA ILE A 27 -0.01 6.15 9.07
C ILE A 27 0.48 6.84 10.36
N GLN A 28 -0.04 8.01 10.68
CA GLN A 28 0.28 8.72 11.91
C GLN A 28 -0.06 7.89 13.16
N VAL A 29 -1.23 7.24 13.17
CA VAL A 29 -1.63 6.36 14.28
C VAL A 29 -0.67 5.18 14.42
N LEU A 30 -0.25 4.56 13.33
CA LEU A 30 0.69 3.45 13.36
C LEU A 30 2.06 3.89 13.89
N THR A 31 2.59 5.02 13.42
CA THR A 31 3.87 5.55 13.91
C THR A 31 3.80 5.91 15.39
N ALA A 32 2.69 6.52 15.85
CA ALA A 32 2.46 6.83 17.25
C ALA A 32 2.39 5.56 18.14
N ARG A 33 2.00 4.42 17.57
CA ARG A 33 2.01 3.10 18.25
C ARG A 33 3.36 2.39 18.20
N GLY A 34 4.40 3.05 17.69
CA GLY A 34 5.77 2.50 17.66
C GLY A 34 6.08 1.64 16.44
N TRP A 35 5.20 1.58 15.44
CA TRP A 35 5.51 0.92 14.18
C TRP A 35 6.47 1.79 13.35
N GLU A 36 7.44 1.14 12.74
CA GLU A 36 8.23 1.77 11.69
C GLU A 36 7.53 1.61 10.36
N ILE A 37 7.38 2.70 9.62
CA ILE A 37 6.68 2.71 8.33
C ILE A 37 7.67 3.03 7.23
N LEU A 38 7.76 2.15 6.24
CA LEU A 38 8.50 2.36 4.99
C LEU A 38 7.49 2.70 3.89
N PRO A 39 7.35 3.97 3.50
CA PRO A 39 6.35 4.36 2.51
C PRO A 39 6.77 3.94 1.11
N ILE A 40 5.80 3.49 0.31
CA ILE A 40 5.96 3.17 -1.11
C ILE A 40 4.90 3.95 -1.89
N LEU A 41 5.26 4.52 -3.01
CA LEU A 41 4.31 5.20 -3.90
C LEU A 41 4.22 4.48 -5.26
N SER A 42 2.99 4.34 -5.75
CA SER A 42 2.78 4.00 -7.16
C SER A 42 3.26 5.14 -8.06
N ALA A 43 3.48 4.87 -9.34
CA ALA A 43 3.90 5.90 -10.30
C ALA A 43 2.93 7.09 -10.34
N SER A 44 1.63 6.82 -10.29
CA SER A 44 0.61 7.89 -10.26
C SER A 44 0.70 8.73 -8.99
N ALA A 45 0.82 8.09 -7.82
CA ALA A 45 0.92 8.80 -6.53
C ALA A 45 2.22 9.60 -6.42
N ALA A 46 3.31 9.10 -7.01
CA ALA A 46 4.61 9.76 -6.98
C ALA A 46 4.77 10.91 -7.98
N GLY A 47 3.98 10.93 -9.06
CA GLY A 47 4.23 11.81 -10.19
C GLY A 47 3.08 12.74 -10.60
N LEU A 48 1.87 12.55 -10.10
CA LEU A 48 0.72 13.33 -10.54
C LEU A 48 0.28 14.37 -9.50
N ASP A 49 0.19 15.61 -9.94
CA ASP A 49 -0.50 16.66 -9.20
C ASP A 49 -2.00 16.61 -9.50
N THR A 50 -2.81 16.73 -8.47
CA THR A 50 -4.27 16.64 -8.58
C THR A 50 -4.93 17.74 -7.75
N ARG A 51 -6.25 17.87 -7.88
CA ARG A 51 -7.04 18.76 -7.02
C ARG A 51 -6.96 18.41 -5.53
N PHE A 52 -6.49 17.22 -5.20
CA PHE A 52 -6.34 16.76 -3.80
C PHE A 52 -4.96 17.05 -3.23
N GLY A 53 -4.04 17.56 -4.03
CA GLY A 53 -2.68 17.91 -3.65
C GLY A 53 -1.65 17.59 -4.71
N THR A 54 -0.42 18.01 -4.47
CA THR A 54 0.70 17.75 -5.35
C THR A 54 1.46 16.50 -4.92
N ALA A 55 2.14 15.85 -5.88
CA ALA A 55 3.02 14.73 -5.59
C ALA A 55 4.17 15.12 -4.62
N ALA A 56 4.71 16.33 -4.75
CA ALA A 56 5.74 16.85 -3.87
C ALA A 56 5.24 17.02 -2.43
N ALA A 57 4.00 17.52 -2.24
CA ALA A 57 3.40 17.66 -0.92
C ALA A 57 3.14 16.30 -0.26
N LEU A 58 2.67 15.31 -1.02
CA LEU A 58 2.48 13.95 -0.52
C LEU A 58 3.80 13.34 -0.05
N ARG A 59 4.86 13.47 -0.87
CA ARG A 59 6.20 12.98 -0.53
C ARG A 59 6.71 13.61 0.76
N GLN A 60 6.58 14.93 0.90
CA GLN A 60 7.01 15.66 2.09
C GLN A 60 6.22 15.21 3.33
N THR A 61 4.91 15.07 3.22
CA THR A 61 4.05 14.60 4.31
C THR A 61 4.46 13.20 4.77
N LEU A 62 4.73 12.28 3.85
CA LEU A 62 5.17 10.93 4.19
C LEU A 62 6.53 10.93 4.87
N LEU A 63 7.48 11.75 4.39
CA LEU A 63 8.78 11.90 5.03
C LEU A 63 8.64 12.42 6.47
N GLU A 64 7.80 13.41 6.70
CA GLU A 64 7.55 13.97 8.03
C GLU A 64 6.87 12.96 8.97
N LEU A 65 5.89 12.20 8.47
CA LEU A 65 5.17 11.20 9.27
C LEU A 65 6.01 9.97 9.62
N THR A 66 6.89 9.54 8.70
CA THR A 66 7.57 8.24 8.82
C THR A 66 9.07 8.36 9.09
N GLY A 67 9.67 9.50 8.79
CA GLY A 67 11.13 9.67 8.81
C GLY A 67 11.84 9.01 7.64
N HIS A 68 11.10 8.47 6.65
CA HIS A 68 11.65 7.78 5.50
C HIS A 68 11.19 8.40 4.19
N GLU A 69 12.10 8.52 3.24
CA GLU A 69 11.75 8.87 1.86
C GLU A 69 10.90 7.76 1.23
N PRO A 70 9.82 8.10 0.53
CA PRO A 70 9.03 7.10 -0.15
C PRO A 70 9.82 6.36 -1.23
N LEU A 71 9.69 5.04 -1.25
CA LEU A 71 10.23 4.18 -2.30
C LEU A 71 9.34 4.27 -3.55
N THR A 72 9.93 4.63 -4.67
CA THR A 72 9.20 4.88 -5.92
C THR A 72 9.73 4.07 -7.11
N THR A 73 10.75 3.24 -6.90
CA THR A 73 11.41 2.46 -7.96
C THR A 73 11.41 0.98 -7.64
N LEU A 74 11.55 0.16 -8.68
CA LEU A 74 11.70 -1.29 -8.53
C LEU A 74 12.94 -1.64 -7.70
N GLN A 75 14.05 -0.95 -7.94
CA GLN A 75 15.30 -1.15 -7.21
C GLN A 75 15.15 -0.81 -5.72
N GLY A 76 14.37 0.21 -5.41
CA GLY A 76 14.14 0.62 -4.02
C GLY A 76 13.34 -0.38 -3.20
N VAL A 77 12.40 -1.09 -3.82
CA VAL A 77 11.54 -2.05 -3.12
C VAL A 77 12.07 -3.49 -3.17
N GLU A 78 12.97 -3.80 -4.10
CA GLU A 78 13.51 -5.15 -4.26
C GLU A 78 14.08 -5.73 -2.95
N PRO A 79 14.85 -4.97 -2.15
CA PRO A 79 15.45 -5.50 -0.92
C PRO A 79 14.46 -5.84 0.20
N LEU A 80 13.21 -5.37 0.13
CA LEU A 80 12.23 -5.52 1.22
C LEU A 80 12.02 -6.98 1.65
N GLY A 81 11.95 -7.91 0.70
CA GLY A 81 11.79 -9.33 0.98
C GLY A 81 13.10 -10.03 1.34
N PRO A 82 14.12 -10.05 0.45
CA PRO A 82 15.37 -10.75 0.67
C PRO A 82 16.09 -10.33 1.95
N GLN A 83 16.08 -9.04 2.27
CA GLN A 83 16.71 -8.49 3.48
C GLN A 83 15.76 -8.45 4.68
N LYS A 84 14.53 -8.90 4.52
CA LYS A 84 13.50 -8.93 5.60
C LYS A 84 13.30 -7.55 6.25
N LEU A 85 13.25 -6.51 5.44
CA LEU A 85 13.15 -5.13 5.91
C LEU A 85 11.75 -4.75 6.40
N ALA A 86 10.73 -5.52 6.05
CA ALA A 86 9.37 -5.29 6.50
C ALA A 86 8.69 -6.60 6.94
N ASP A 87 7.86 -6.51 7.96
CA ASP A 87 7.09 -7.62 8.52
C ASP A 87 5.75 -7.84 7.84
N ALA A 88 5.24 -6.79 7.20
CA ALA A 88 3.98 -6.79 6.47
C ALA A 88 4.00 -5.70 5.40
N LEU A 89 3.11 -5.82 4.41
CA LEU A 89 2.80 -4.76 3.45
C LEU A 89 1.33 -4.39 3.59
N ILE A 90 1.06 -3.10 3.71
CA ILE A 90 -0.28 -2.53 3.58
C ILE A 90 -0.32 -1.74 2.28
N ILE A 91 -1.30 -2.02 1.42
CA ILE A 91 -1.58 -1.25 0.21
C ILE A 91 -2.90 -0.51 0.45
N ALA A 92 -2.81 0.75 0.76
CA ALA A 92 -3.95 1.61 1.08
C ALA A 92 -3.69 3.06 0.63
N PRO A 93 -4.47 3.58 -0.30
CA PRO A 93 -5.53 2.90 -1.06
C PRO A 93 -4.96 1.94 -2.11
N ALA A 94 -5.64 0.81 -2.36
CA ALA A 94 -5.35 -0.09 -3.47
C ALA A 94 -6.31 0.20 -4.62
N THR A 95 -5.77 0.67 -5.74
CA THR A 95 -6.57 0.97 -6.94
C THR A 95 -6.96 -0.29 -7.71
N GLY A 96 -7.98 -0.17 -8.56
CA GLY A 96 -8.38 -1.25 -9.47
C GLY A 96 -7.22 -1.74 -10.34
N THR A 97 -6.39 -0.85 -10.86
CA THR A 97 -5.19 -1.21 -11.64
C THR A 97 -4.22 -2.06 -10.81
N THR A 98 -3.90 -1.63 -9.60
CA THR A 98 -2.99 -2.39 -8.72
C THR A 98 -3.56 -3.76 -8.40
N MET A 99 -4.86 -3.84 -8.05
CA MET A 99 -5.52 -5.11 -7.78
C MET A 99 -5.53 -6.04 -8.99
N ALA A 100 -5.76 -5.51 -10.19
CA ALA A 100 -5.72 -6.29 -11.43
C ALA A 100 -4.31 -6.87 -11.69
N LEU A 101 -3.27 -6.08 -11.50
CA LEU A 101 -1.88 -6.54 -11.63
C LEU A 101 -1.55 -7.62 -10.60
N LEU A 102 -1.93 -7.44 -9.35
CA LEU A 102 -1.74 -8.44 -8.30
C LEU A 102 -2.49 -9.74 -8.62
N ALA A 103 -3.74 -9.64 -9.07
CA ALA A 103 -4.55 -10.79 -9.46
C ALA A 103 -3.94 -11.55 -10.65
N ALA A 104 -3.38 -10.84 -11.62
CA ALA A 104 -2.66 -11.43 -12.75
C ALA A 104 -1.26 -11.95 -12.40
N GLY A 105 -0.75 -11.69 -11.20
CA GLY A 105 0.60 -12.07 -10.80
C GLY A 105 1.70 -11.23 -11.44
N ILE A 106 1.37 -10.03 -11.92
CA ILE A 106 2.30 -9.12 -12.58
C ILE A 106 2.96 -8.22 -11.54
N SER A 107 4.29 -8.26 -11.46
CA SER A 107 5.09 -7.50 -10.49
C SER A 107 5.93 -6.41 -11.16
N ALA A 108 5.32 -5.64 -12.06
CA ALA A 108 5.99 -4.66 -12.89
C ALA A 108 6.04 -3.25 -12.26
N THR A 109 5.44 -3.05 -11.10
CA THR A 109 5.43 -1.76 -10.39
C THR A 109 6.09 -1.89 -9.02
N PRO A 110 6.55 -0.80 -8.41
CA PRO A 110 7.10 -0.85 -7.04
C PRO A 110 6.14 -1.51 -6.04
N VAL A 111 4.85 -1.18 -6.10
CA VAL A 111 3.83 -1.74 -5.21
C VAL A 111 3.64 -3.24 -5.43
N THR A 112 3.50 -3.68 -6.67
CA THR A 112 3.29 -5.10 -6.98
C THR A 112 4.55 -5.95 -6.78
N LEU A 113 5.72 -5.38 -7.01
CA LEU A 113 6.99 -6.05 -6.70
C LEU A 113 7.18 -6.20 -5.18
N ALA A 114 6.87 -5.18 -4.40
CA ALA A 114 6.89 -5.26 -2.94
C ALA A 114 5.96 -6.38 -2.43
N ALA A 115 4.74 -6.46 -2.95
CA ALA A 115 3.79 -7.52 -2.60
C ALA A 115 4.36 -8.92 -2.90
N LYS A 116 4.88 -9.14 -4.11
CA LYS A 116 5.52 -10.41 -4.49
C LYS A 116 6.68 -10.76 -3.58
N SER A 117 7.51 -9.78 -3.28
CA SER A 117 8.71 -9.97 -2.46
C SER A 117 8.36 -10.41 -1.03
N LEU A 118 7.37 -9.76 -0.42
CA LEU A 118 6.92 -10.10 0.93
C LEU A 118 6.18 -11.44 0.96
N LEU A 119 5.30 -11.71 0.01
CA LEU A 119 4.57 -13.00 -0.07
C LEU A 119 5.52 -14.19 -0.20
N ARG A 120 6.59 -14.07 -0.97
CA ARG A 120 7.62 -15.12 -1.07
C ARG A 120 8.30 -15.39 0.27
N GLY A 121 8.41 -14.38 1.12
CA GLY A 121 8.94 -14.50 2.49
C GLY A 121 7.88 -14.93 3.52
N GLY A 122 6.67 -15.29 3.10
CA GLY A 122 5.58 -15.65 4.01
C GLY A 122 5.04 -14.46 4.83
N ARG A 123 5.26 -13.23 4.37
CA ARG A 123 4.80 -12.02 5.05
C ARG A 123 3.41 -11.61 4.55
N PRO A 124 2.53 -11.16 5.43
CA PRO A 124 1.16 -10.78 5.04
C PRO A 124 1.14 -9.54 4.16
N VAL A 125 0.24 -9.53 3.19
CA VAL A 125 -0.11 -8.37 2.37
C VAL A 125 -1.56 -8.02 2.61
N ILE A 126 -1.80 -6.79 3.05
CA ILE A 126 -3.12 -6.26 3.40
C ILE A 126 -3.52 -5.26 2.33
N LEU A 127 -4.71 -5.44 1.77
CA LEU A 127 -5.26 -4.56 0.74
C LEU A 127 -6.46 -3.79 1.29
N ALA A 128 -6.44 -2.47 1.12
CA ALA A 128 -7.60 -1.60 1.32
C ALA A 128 -8.11 -1.13 -0.04
N PRO A 129 -9.04 -1.86 -0.67
CA PRO A 129 -9.56 -1.52 -2.00
C PRO A 129 -10.21 -0.14 -2.02
N SER A 130 -9.86 0.66 -3.01
CA SER A 130 -10.44 1.96 -3.27
C SER A 130 -10.63 2.14 -4.77
N THR A 131 -11.81 1.78 -5.24
CA THR A 131 -12.18 1.83 -6.65
C THR A 131 -13.65 2.21 -6.76
N ASN A 132 -14.00 2.93 -7.81
CA ASN A 132 -15.38 3.32 -8.12
C ASN A 132 -16.12 2.29 -8.98
N ASP A 133 -15.47 1.21 -9.38
CA ASP A 133 -16.03 0.15 -10.22
C ASP A 133 -15.90 -1.25 -9.58
N GLY A 134 -15.92 -1.31 -8.26
CA GLY A 134 -15.73 -2.55 -7.49
C GLY A 134 -16.75 -3.64 -7.80
N LEU A 135 -17.96 -3.26 -8.22
CA LEU A 135 -19.03 -4.18 -8.63
C LEU A 135 -19.03 -4.48 -10.13
N ALA A 136 -18.11 -3.90 -10.88
CA ALA A 136 -18.00 -4.05 -12.34
C ALA A 136 -16.59 -4.46 -12.76
N GLY A 137 -15.80 -3.53 -13.30
CA GLY A 137 -14.49 -3.84 -13.87
C GLY A 137 -13.48 -4.39 -12.88
N SER A 138 -13.52 -3.98 -11.63
CA SER A 138 -12.61 -4.48 -10.58
C SER A 138 -13.09 -5.76 -9.89
N ALA A 139 -14.33 -6.17 -10.07
CA ALA A 139 -14.91 -7.34 -9.41
C ALA A 139 -14.12 -8.65 -9.67
N PRO A 140 -13.69 -8.97 -10.90
CA PRO A 140 -12.93 -10.19 -11.16
C PRO A 140 -11.60 -10.22 -10.38
N ALA A 141 -10.87 -9.11 -10.34
CA ALA A 141 -9.61 -9.01 -9.61
C ALA A 141 -9.81 -9.19 -8.11
N LEU A 142 -10.82 -8.54 -7.53
CA LEU A 142 -11.20 -8.69 -6.12
C LEU A 142 -11.52 -10.16 -5.80
N GLY A 143 -12.33 -10.82 -6.61
CA GLY A 143 -12.69 -12.23 -6.43
C GLY A 143 -11.47 -13.15 -6.46
N GLN A 144 -10.55 -12.94 -7.41
CA GLN A 144 -9.32 -13.72 -7.50
C GLN A 144 -8.41 -13.50 -6.29
N LEU A 145 -8.27 -12.28 -5.82
CA LEU A 145 -7.43 -11.96 -4.64
C LEU A 145 -8.01 -12.58 -3.37
N LEU A 146 -9.33 -12.57 -3.21
CA LEU A 146 -10.02 -13.22 -2.09
C LEU A 146 -9.78 -14.73 -2.08
N GLN A 147 -9.80 -15.38 -3.25
CA GLN A 147 -9.59 -16.82 -3.37
C GLN A 147 -8.16 -17.24 -3.02
N ARG A 148 -7.17 -16.37 -3.23
CA ARG A 148 -5.76 -16.71 -3.04
C ARG A 148 -5.31 -16.85 -1.60
N ARG A 149 -6.11 -16.49 -0.62
CA ARG A 149 -5.80 -16.55 0.83
C ARG A 149 -4.45 -15.93 1.24
N SER A 150 -3.67 -15.44 0.28
CA SER A 150 -2.36 -14.79 0.49
C SER A 150 -2.52 -13.30 0.80
N TYR A 151 -3.71 -12.76 0.55
CA TYR A 151 -4.04 -11.37 0.77
C TYR A 151 -5.12 -11.24 1.83
N CYS A 152 -4.95 -10.27 2.71
CA CYS A 152 -6.00 -9.84 3.62
C CYS A 152 -6.67 -8.59 3.03
N LEU A 153 -7.95 -8.67 2.69
CA LEU A 153 -8.72 -7.53 2.22
C LEU A 153 -9.43 -6.87 3.39
N LEU A 154 -9.24 -5.55 3.51
CA LEU A 154 -9.99 -4.74 4.46
C LEU A 154 -11.32 -4.35 3.82
N TYR A 155 -12.41 -4.71 4.48
CA TYR A 155 -13.74 -4.25 4.11
C TYR A 155 -14.06 -3.00 4.91
N THR A 156 -14.42 -1.94 4.21
CA THR A 156 -15.10 -0.82 4.84
C THR A 156 -16.60 -1.06 4.76
N SER A 157 -17.35 -0.47 5.67
CA SER A 157 -18.81 -0.47 5.58
C SER A 157 -19.25 0.02 4.20
N PRO A 158 -20.33 -0.54 3.62
CA PRO A 158 -20.83 -0.04 2.36
C PRO A 158 -21.04 1.45 2.43
N SER A 159 -20.75 2.13 1.33
CA SER A 159 -20.96 3.57 1.23
C SER A 159 -22.44 3.88 1.54
N PRO A 160 -22.74 4.83 2.39
CA PRO A 160 -24.14 5.19 2.67
C PRO A 160 -24.84 5.87 1.48
N ARG A 161 -24.25 5.84 0.31
CA ARG A 161 -24.76 6.50 -0.91
C ARG A 161 -25.01 5.56 -2.06
N ASP A 162 -24.91 4.30 -1.84
CA ASP A 162 -25.29 3.31 -2.85
C ASP A 162 -26.76 3.01 -2.77
#